data_64666e162d58871f73d7b3e58f1cce04
#
_entry.id   64666e162d58871f73d7b3e58f1cce04
#
_cell.length_a   1.000
_cell.length_b   1.000
_cell.length_c   1.000
_cell.angle_alpha   90.00
_cell.angle_beta   90.00
_cell.angle_gamma   90.00
#
_symmetry.space_group_name_H-M   'P 1'
#
loop_
_entity.id
_entity.type
_entity.pdbx_description
1 polymer ?
#
loop_
_entity_poly.entity_id
_entity_poly.type
_entity_poly.pdbx_seq_one_letter_code
_entity_poly.pdbx_strand_id
1 'polypeptide(L)'
;HFKDKYTSDDFNYDQIASLTNGFSGADLANLANEAAILSVRYNQTNIDNNILFDAYEKITLGLTSYNQDNDEHITELITYHEVGHGLLVYLFKEFFDLRKITINSNKSGAGGYTLFTPTEFFSKYPTKKFLLAQLVVSLGGRSAEVYLSRKKYDPENVNNQIFEDYNDLDITTGATNDLEQAFNLAKL
;
A
#
# COMPACT_ATOMS: atom_id res chain seq x y z
N HIS A 1 24.05 7.42 -6.03
CA HIS A 1 23.77 8.22 -4.82
C HIS A 1 24.20 7.53 -3.52
N PHE A 2 24.42 6.19 -3.53
CA PHE A 2 24.90 5.44 -2.35
C PHE A 2 26.41 5.23 -2.30
N LYS A 3 27.17 5.72 -3.28
CA LYS A 3 28.61 5.46 -3.41
C LYS A 3 29.44 5.83 -2.16
N ASP A 4 29.03 6.88 -1.46
CA ASP A 4 29.73 7.42 -0.28
C ASP A 4 28.96 7.12 1.03
N LYS A 5 28.05 6.14 1.01
CA LYS A 5 27.23 5.74 2.16
C LYS A 5 27.50 4.28 2.51
N TYR A 6 27.54 3.99 3.80
CA TYR A 6 27.69 2.62 4.26
C TYR A 6 26.35 1.89 4.16
N THR A 7 26.31 0.85 3.33
CA THR A 7 25.15 -0.05 3.17
C THR A 7 25.46 -1.40 3.79
N SER A 8 24.42 -2.15 4.20
CA SER A 8 24.58 -3.53 4.67
C SER A 8 25.02 -4.46 3.50
N ASP A 9 25.63 -5.59 3.83
CA ASP A 9 26.12 -6.55 2.84
C ASP A 9 24.99 -7.19 2.04
N ASP A 10 23.79 -7.27 2.59
CA ASP A 10 22.56 -7.79 1.99
C ASP A 10 21.70 -6.70 1.31
N PHE A 11 22.27 -5.49 1.11
CA PHE A 11 21.55 -4.37 0.53
C PHE A 11 21.11 -4.64 -0.92
N ASN A 12 19.81 -4.62 -1.16
CA ASN A 12 19.22 -5.05 -2.43
C ASN A 12 18.90 -3.85 -3.36
N TYR A 13 19.83 -3.56 -4.26
CA TYR A 13 19.69 -2.48 -5.25
C TYR A 13 18.56 -2.72 -6.27
N ASP A 14 18.28 -3.98 -6.64
CA ASP A 14 17.22 -4.30 -7.61
C ASP A 14 15.84 -4.06 -7.00
N GLN A 15 15.69 -4.35 -5.72
CA GLN A 15 14.48 -4.05 -4.98
C GLN A 15 14.21 -2.54 -4.93
N ILE A 16 15.25 -1.73 -4.71
CA ILE A 16 15.15 -0.26 -4.73
C ILE A 16 14.76 0.24 -6.12
N ALA A 17 15.42 -0.27 -7.16
CA ALA A 17 15.14 0.12 -8.53
C ALA A 17 13.66 -0.14 -8.89
N SER A 18 13.08 -1.26 -8.44
CA SER A 18 11.66 -1.56 -8.66
C SER A 18 10.71 -0.63 -7.90
N LEU A 19 11.07 -0.25 -6.66
CA LEU A 19 10.28 0.67 -5.84
C LEU A 19 10.30 2.11 -6.35
N THR A 20 11.41 2.52 -6.95
CA THR A 20 11.65 3.91 -7.37
C THR A 20 11.38 4.15 -8.84
N ASN A 21 10.58 3.29 -9.48
CA ASN A 21 10.12 3.51 -10.84
C ASN A 21 9.45 4.90 -10.96
N GLY A 22 9.93 5.71 -11.91
CA GLY A 22 9.44 7.08 -12.10
C GLY A 22 10.14 8.15 -11.26
N PHE A 23 11.04 7.78 -10.35
CA PHE A 23 11.84 8.76 -9.61
C PHE A 23 12.87 9.44 -10.53
N SER A 24 13.01 10.74 -10.36
CA SER A 24 14.13 11.48 -10.96
C SER A 24 15.44 11.24 -10.21
N GLY A 25 16.56 11.62 -10.80
CA GLY A 25 17.86 11.56 -10.11
C GLY A 25 17.89 12.37 -8.80
N ALA A 26 17.12 13.46 -8.72
CA ALA A 26 16.96 14.28 -7.51
C ALA A 26 16.18 13.52 -6.41
N ASP A 27 15.11 12.80 -6.79
CA ASP A 27 14.33 11.99 -5.85
C ASP A 27 15.16 10.84 -5.29
N LEU A 28 15.96 10.19 -6.13
CA LEU A 28 16.89 9.13 -5.69
C LEU A 28 17.99 9.67 -4.77
N ALA A 29 18.49 10.88 -5.02
CA ALA A 29 19.44 11.54 -4.12
C ALA A 29 18.79 11.86 -2.77
N ASN A 30 17.56 12.36 -2.79
CA ASN A 30 16.77 12.63 -1.59
C ASN A 30 16.52 11.34 -0.78
N LEU A 31 16.15 10.26 -1.45
CA LEU A 31 15.97 8.93 -0.82
C LEU A 31 17.24 8.46 -0.13
N ALA A 32 18.39 8.53 -0.82
CA ALA A 32 19.67 8.12 -0.26
C ALA A 32 20.08 8.98 0.96
N ASN A 33 19.79 10.29 0.93
CA ASN A 33 20.06 11.18 2.06
C ASN A 33 19.13 10.92 3.22
N GLU A 34 17.83 10.72 2.97
CA GLU A 34 16.87 10.40 4.01
C GLU A 34 17.19 9.06 4.69
N ALA A 35 17.56 8.04 3.92
CA ALA A 35 18.00 6.75 4.47
C ALA A 35 19.24 6.91 5.37
N ALA A 36 20.21 7.75 4.99
CA ALA A 36 21.37 8.03 5.82
C ALA A 36 20.99 8.77 7.13
N ILE A 37 20.05 9.70 7.06
CA ILE A 37 19.53 10.40 8.26
C ILE A 37 18.82 9.40 9.19
N LEU A 38 18.00 8.51 8.65
CA LEU A 38 17.29 7.50 9.43
C LEU A 38 18.25 6.49 10.05
N SER A 39 19.32 6.05 9.36
CA SER A 39 20.31 5.14 9.95
C SER A 39 20.95 5.75 11.20
N VAL A 40 21.35 7.01 11.15
CA VAL A 40 21.88 7.72 12.33
C VAL A 40 20.83 7.84 13.44
N ARG A 41 19.59 8.17 13.07
CA ARG A 41 18.49 8.30 14.03
C ARG A 41 18.15 7.00 14.75
N TYR A 42 18.31 5.87 14.06
CA TYR A 42 18.10 4.52 14.61
C TYR A 42 19.37 3.94 15.28
N ASN A 43 20.44 4.74 15.41
CA ASN A 43 21.74 4.32 15.92
C ASN A 43 22.34 3.13 15.14
N GLN A 44 22.08 3.07 13.85
CA GLN A 44 22.66 2.07 12.94
C GLN A 44 23.89 2.66 12.24
N THR A 45 24.89 1.83 12.01
CA THR A 45 26.11 2.22 11.29
C THR A 45 25.96 2.13 9.78
N ASN A 46 25.05 1.27 9.31
CA ASN A 46 24.82 0.97 7.90
C ASN A 46 23.35 1.21 7.55
N ILE A 47 23.09 1.54 6.30
CA ILE A 47 21.75 1.58 5.73
C ILE A 47 21.39 0.15 5.31
N ASP A 48 20.40 -0.44 5.96
CA ASP A 48 19.82 -1.72 5.56
C ASP A 48 18.56 -1.53 4.69
N ASN A 49 17.97 -2.63 4.24
CA ASN A 49 16.77 -2.59 3.41
C ASN A 49 15.56 -2.01 4.17
N ASN A 50 15.46 -2.20 5.49
CA ASN A 50 14.34 -1.67 6.29
C ASN A 50 14.45 -0.15 6.42
N ILE A 51 15.65 0.38 6.72
CA ILE A 51 15.90 1.83 6.79
C ILE A 51 15.59 2.50 5.44
N LEU A 52 15.94 1.83 4.36
CA LEU A 52 15.63 2.35 3.03
C LEU A 52 14.13 2.37 2.75
N PHE A 53 13.40 1.33 3.17
CA PHE A 53 11.95 1.31 3.08
C PHE A 53 11.31 2.44 3.89
N ASP A 54 11.76 2.65 5.13
CA ASP A 54 11.27 3.73 5.98
C ASP A 54 11.54 5.12 5.33
N ALA A 55 12.69 5.27 4.68
CA ALA A 55 13.04 6.48 3.93
C ALA A 55 12.11 6.66 2.71
N TYR A 56 11.85 5.60 1.97
CA TYR A 56 10.95 5.60 0.82
C TYR A 56 9.52 5.98 1.26
N GLU A 57 9.00 5.36 2.30
CA GLU A 57 7.68 5.68 2.86
C GLU A 57 7.60 7.15 3.29
N LYS A 58 8.61 7.64 3.99
CA LYS A 58 8.66 9.02 4.45
C LYS A 58 8.63 10.03 3.30
N ILE A 59 9.30 9.74 2.19
CA ILE A 59 9.37 10.62 1.03
C ILE A 59 8.07 10.56 0.22
N THR A 60 7.52 9.37 0.01
CA THR A 60 6.36 9.15 -0.87
C THR A 60 5.04 9.41 -0.18
N LEU A 61 4.90 8.97 1.07
CA LEU A 61 3.65 9.01 1.84
C LEU A 61 3.65 10.10 2.92
N GLY A 62 4.80 10.71 3.19
CA GLY A 62 4.99 11.68 4.28
C GLY A 62 5.21 11.01 5.63
N LEU A 63 5.41 11.84 6.66
CA LEU A 63 5.57 11.34 8.04
C LEU A 63 4.26 10.73 8.51
N THR A 64 4.32 9.54 9.08
CA THR A 64 3.19 8.94 9.79
C THR A 64 2.76 9.85 10.93
N SER A 65 1.49 10.18 10.99
CA SER A 65 0.90 10.85 12.14
C SER A 65 0.33 9.78 13.07
N TYR A 66 0.85 9.72 14.30
CA TYR A 66 0.20 8.94 15.34
C TYR A 66 -1.01 9.73 15.82
N ASN A 67 -2.17 9.52 15.20
CA ASN A 67 -3.43 9.99 15.76
C ASN A 67 -3.81 9.09 16.94
N GLN A 68 -3.73 9.64 18.14
CA GLN A 68 -4.11 8.92 19.38
C GLN A 68 -5.64 8.84 19.60
N ASP A 69 -6.43 9.55 18.78
CA ASP A 69 -7.89 9.63 18.93
C ASP A 69 -8.63 8.82 17.84
N ASN A 70 -8.20 7.60 17.57
CA ASN A 70 -8.93 6.76 16.62
C ASN A 70 -10.14 6.13 17.31
N ASP A 71 -11.32 6.52 16.88
CA ASP A 71 -12.56 5.78 17.12
C ASP A 71 -12.33 4.32 16.70
N GLU A 72 -12.70 3.38 17.59
CA GLU A 72 -12.54 1.94 17.36
C GLU A 72 -13.23 1.49 16.06
N HIS A 73 -14.38 2.08 15.75
CA HIS A 73 -15.13 1.81 14.55
C HIS A 73 -14.37 2.24 13.28
N ILE A 74 -13.75 3.42 13.30
CA ILE A 74 -12.93 3.92 12.19
C ILE A 74 -11.69 3.04 12.02
N THR A 75 -11.06 2.66 13.12
CA THR A 75 -9.89 1.77 13.11
C THR A 75 -10.23 0.40 12.52
N GLU A 76 -11.38 -0.17 12.88
CA GLU A 76 -11.87 -1.42 12.31
C GLU A 76 -12.10 -1.30 10.79
N LEU A 77 -12.77 -0.25 10.36
CA LEU A 77 -13.07 -0.01 8.94
C LEU A 77 -11.80 0.13 8.12
N ILE A 78 -10.83 0.93 8.57
CA ILE A 78 -9.52 1.09 7.92
C ILE A 78 -8.78 -0.25 7.88
N THR A 79 -8.82 -1.01 8.97
CA THR A 79 -8.19 -2.33 9.04
C THR A 79 -8.75 -3.28 7.98
N TYR A 80 -10.08 -3.38 7.86
CA TYR A 80 -10.71 -4.20 6.83
C TYR A 80 -10.34 -3.74 5.43
N HIS A 81 -10.34 -2.44 5.19
CA HIS A 81 -9.96 -1.84 3.90
C HIS A 81 -8.54 -2.25 3.49
N GLU A 82 -7.55 -1.99 4.34
CA GLU A 82 -6.15 -2.27 4.04
C GLU A 82 -5.85 -3.78 3.94
N VAL A 83 -6.45 -4.57 4.83
CA VAL A 83 -6.34 -6.04 4.76
C VAL A 83 -7.02 -6.57 3.50
N GLY A 84 -8.09 -5.95 3.02
CA GLY A 84 -8.72 -6.30 1.75
C GLY A 84 -7.76 -6.19 0.56
N HIS A 85 -7.03 -5.08 0.46
CA HIS A 85 -5.96 -4.93 -0.53
C HIS A 85 -4.86 -5.97 -0.32
N GLY A 86 -4.34 -6.09 0.90
CA GLY A 86 -3.26 -7.01 1.22
C GLY A 86 -3.58 -8.47 0.96
N LEU A 87 -4.81 -8.90 1.23
CA LEU A 87 -5.27 -10.26 0.93
C LEU A 87 -5.24 -10.54 -0.57
N LEU A 88 -5.73 -9.62 -1.40
CA LEU A 88 -5.72 -9.78 -2.85
C LEU A 88 -4.30 -9.73 -3.41
N VAL A 89 -3.43 -8.85 -2.90
CA VAL A 89 -2.01 -8.84 -3.26
C VAL A 89 -1.37 -10.21 -2.94
N TYR A 90 -1.65 -10.78 -1.76
CA TYR A 90 -1.13 -12.10 -1.38
C TYR A 90 -1.66 -13.22 -2.27
N LEU A 91 -2.94 -13.19 -2.65
CA LEU A 91 -3.53 -14.17 -3.58
C LEU A 91 -2.92 -14.06 -4.99
N PHE A 92 -2.57 -12.87 -5.40
CA PHE A 92 -1.90 -12.58 -6.68
C PHE A 92 -0.37 -12.44 -6.55
N LYS A 93 0.24 -13.18 -5.62
CA LYS A 93 1.69 -13.15 -5.34
C LYS A 93 2.59 -13.47 -6.53
N GLU A 94 2.08 -14.03 -7.61
CA GLU A 94 2.81 -14.20 -8.87
C GLU A 94 3.09 -12.86 -9.56
N PHE A 95 2.24 -11.86 -9.33
CA PHE A 95 2.32 -10.54 -9.94
C PHE A 95 2.89 -9.48 -9.01
N PHE A 96 2.69 -9.64 -7.69
CA PHE A 96 2.98 -8.60 -6.70
C PHE A 96 3.74 -9.15 -5.50
N ASP A 97 4.62 -8.31 -4.97
CA ASP A 97 5.29 -8.49 -3.69
C ASP A 97 4.63 -7.58 -2.65
N LEU A 98 3.92 -8.17 -1.68
CA LEU A 98 3.39 -7.43 -0.53
C LEU A 98 4.54 -7.00 0.38
N ARG A 99 4.59 -5.71 0.72
CA ARG A 99 5.66 -5.12 1.55
C ARG A 99 5.17 -4.79 2.95
N LYS A 100 4.05 -4.09 3.04
CA LYS A 100 3.54 -3.59 4.32
C LYS A 100 2.05 -3.36 4.25
N ILE A 101 1.37 -3.62 5.36
CA ILE A 101 0.01 -3.17 5.64
C ILE A 101 0.08 -2.37 6.93
N THR A 102 -0.50 -1.19 6.97
CA THR A 102 -0.53 -0.35 8.17
C THR A 102 -1.84 0.43 8.26
N ILE A 103 -2.29 0.63 9.49
CA ILE A 103 -3.43 1.49 9.85
C ILE A 103 -2.97 2.84 10.42
N ASN A 104 -1.66 3.13 10.37
CA ASN A 104 -1.16 4.42 10.79
C ASN A 104 -1.44 5.45 9.70
N SER A 105 -2.13 6.51 10.07
CA SER A 105 -2.42 7.61 9.17
C SER A 105 -1.14 8.32 8.71
N ASN A 106 -1.15 8.83 7.50
CA ASN A 106 -0.09 9.69 6.98
C ASN A 106 -0.54 11.16 6.93
N LYS A 107 0.40 12.07 6.66
CA LYS A 107 0.09 13.50 6.53
C LYS A 107 -0.79 13.84 5.32
N SER A 108 -0.91 12.95 4.35
CA SER A 108 -1.79 13.12 3.18
C SER A 108 -3.26 12.85 3.51
N GLY A 109 -3.60 12.46 4.75
CA GLY A 109 -4.97 12.22 5.21
C GLY A 109 -5.46 10.79 4.99
N ALA A 110 -4.62 9.86 4.49
CA ALA A 110 -4.96 8.45 4.45
C ALA A 110 -4.94 7.86 5.85
N GLY A 111 -5.98 7.14 6.24
CA GLY A 111 -6.10 6.49 7.55
C GLY A 111 -5.20 5.26 7.70
N GLY A 112 -4.81 4.65 6.58
CA GLY A 112 -3.91 3.52 6.46
C GLY A 112 -3.34 3.43 5.05
N TYR A 113 -2.52 2.42 4.77
CA TYR A 113 -2.10 2.07 3.41
C TYR A 113 -1.56 0.65 3.32
N THR A 114 -1.70 0.08 2.13
CA THR A 114 -1.11 -1.21 1.75
C THR A 114 -0.04 -0.97 0.69
N LEU A 115 1.23 -1.23 1.04
CA LEU A 115 2.37 -1.07 0.16
C LEU A 115 2.71 -2.41 -0.50
N PHE A 116 2.71 -2.43 -1.81
CA PHE A 116 3.12 -3.57 -2.63
C PHE A 116 3.80 -3.09 -3.91
N THR A 117 4.58 -3.95 -4.53
CA THR A 117 5.26 -3.67 -5.80
C THR A 117 4.99 -4.77 -6.81
N PRO A 118 4.92 -4.45 -8.11
CA PRO A 118 4.99 -5.47 -9.13
C PRO A 118 6.27 -6.30 -8.98
N THR A 119 6.21 -7.59 -9.27
CA THR A 119 7.44 -8.38 -9.44
C THR A 119 8.24 -7.86 -10.63
N GLU A 120 9.55 -8.09 -10.65
CA GLU A 120 10.47 -7.51 -11.64
C GLU A 120 10.01 -7.72 -13.09
N PHE A 121 9.54 -8.93 -13.41
CA PHE A 121 9.05 -9.24 -14.74
C PHE A 121 7.87 -8.37 -15.16
N PHE A 122 6.84 -8.26 -14.32
CA PHE A 122 5.62 -7.53 -14.65
C PHE A 122 5.76 -6.02 -14.54
N SER A 123 6.76 -5.54 -13.80
CA SER A 123 7.15 -4.12 -13.82
C SER A 123 7.65 -3.69 -15.21
N LYS A 124 8.39 -4.59 -15.90
CA LYS A 124 8.94 -4.33 -17.25
C LYS A 124 7.96 -4.69 -18.38
N TYR A 125 7.20 -5.76 -18.20
CA TYR A 125 6.33 -6.34 -19.23
C TYR A 125 4.92 -6.62 -18.69
N PRO A 126 4.10 -5.57 -18.51
CA PRO A 126 2.74 -5.74 -18.01
C PRO A 126 1.89 -6.52 -19.00
N THR A 127 1.29 -7.62 -18.54
CA THR A 127 0.38 -8.45 -19.33
C THR A 127 -1.08 -8.12 -19.00
N LYS A 128 -2.03 -8.55 -19.85
CA LYS A 128 -3.46 -8.41 -19.57
C LYS A 128 -3.85 -9.04 -18.23
N LYS A 129 -3.29 -10.22 -17.89
CA LYS A 129 -3.56 -10.87 -16.60
C LYS A 129 -3.06 -10.04 -15.42
N PHE A 130 -1.87 -9.45 -15.55
CA PHE A 130 -1.32 -8.54 -14.55
C PHE A 130 -2.22 -7.30 -14.35
N LEU A 131 -2.66 -6.66 -15.44
CA LEU A 131 -3.55 -5.48 -15.36
C LEU A 131 -4.90 -5.83 -14.73
N LEU A 132 -5.47 -6.99 -15.04
CA LEU A 132 -6.69 -7.48 -14.40
C LEU A 132 -6.46 -7.75 -12.90
N ALA A 133 -5.35 -8.37 -12.52
CA ALA A 133 -5.01 -8.58 -11.11
C ALA A 133 -4.85 -7.24 -10.37
N GLN A 134 -4.20 -6.26 -11.00
CA GLN A 134 -4.05 -4.91 -10.44
C GLN A 134 -5.40 -4.21 -10.24
N LEU A 135 -6.31 -4.34 -11.22
CA LEU A 135 -7.67 -3.82 -11.11
C LEU A 135 -8.42 -4.48 -9.93
N VAL A 136 -8.35 -5.80 -9.79
CA VAL A 136 -8.98 -6.53 -8.68
C VAL A 136 -8.38 -6.07 -7.34
N VAL A 137 -7.06 -5.93 -7.24
CA VAL A 137 -6.39 -5.42 -6.04
C VAL A 137 -6.88 -4.01 -5.69
N SER A 138 -7.02 -3.12 -6.67
CA SER A 138 -7.53 -1.75 -6.44
C SER A 138 -8.95 -1.73 -5.87
N LEU A 139 -9.78 -2.74 -6.16
CA LEU A 139 -11.14 -2.85 -5.61
C LEU A 139 -11.20 -3.57 -4.25
N GLY A 140 -10.07 -4.07 -3.76
CA GLY A 140 -9.98 -4.89 -2.55
C GLY A 140 -10.47 -4.20 -1.30
N GLY A 141 -10.04 -2.96 -1.08
CA GLY A 141 -10.44 -2.16 0.08
C GLY A 141 -11.94 -1.93 0.12
N ARG A 142 -12.53 -1.46 -0.98
CA ARG A 142 -13.98 -1.27 -1.08
C ARG A 142 -14.76 -2.56 -0.86
N SER A 143 -14.31 -3.66 -1.42
CA SER A 143 -14.98 -4.96 -1.24
C SER A 143 -14.95 -5.41 0.21
N ALA A 144 -13.87 -5.14 0.94
CA ALA A 144 -13.75 -5.45 2.36
C ALA A 144 -14.64 -4.56 3.23
N GLU A 145 -14.78 -3.26 2.91
CA GLU A 145 -15.73 -2.36 3.59
C GLU A 145 -17.19 -2.86 3.45
N VAL A 146 -17.57 -3.24 2.22
CA VAL A 146 -18.90 -3.81 1.94
C VAL A 146 -19.13 -5.10 2.73
N TYR A 147 -18.11 -5.97 2.79
CA TYR A 147 -18.18 -7.19 3.59
C TYR A 147 -18.38 -6.90 5.08
N LEU A 148 -17.61 -5.94 5.63
CA LEU A 148 -17.73 -5.53 7.04
C LEU A 148 -19.11 -4.97 7.34
N SER A 149 -19.63 -4.07 6.50
CA SER A 149 -20.96 -3.49 6.64
C SER A 149 -22.03 -4.57 6.68
N ARG A 150 -22.02 -5.51 5.73
CA ARG A 150 -22.95 -6.64 5.69
C ARG A 150 -22.85 -7.52 6.93
N LYS A 151 -21.64 -7.85 7.36
CA LYS A 151 -21.42 -8.66 8.57
C LYS A 151 -22.05 -8.02 9.81
N LYS A 152 -22.08 -6.69 9.90
CA LYS A 152 -22.69 -5.95 11.02
C LYS A 152 -24.22 -5.91 10.94
N TYR A 153 -24.76 -5.72 9.73
CA TYR A 153 -26.20 -5.50 9.55
C TYR A 153 -26.99 -6.77 9.23
N ASP A 154 -26.38 -7.76 8.59
CA ASP A 154 -27.01 -9.04 8.26
C ASP A 154 -26.00 -10.20 8.34
N PRO A 155 -25.65 -10.64 9.58
CA PRO A 155 -24.65 -11.68 9.78
C PRO A 155 -25.01 -13.05 9.17
N GLU A 156 -26.30 -13.34 8.99
CA GLU A 156 -26.79 -14.64 8.49
C GLU A 156 -26.71 -14.73 6.95
N ASN A 157 -26.77 -13.60 6.25
CA ASN A 157 -26.83 -13.54 4.78
C ASN A 157 -25.58 -12.97 4.09
N VAL A 158 -24.48 -12.81 4.82
CA VAL A 158 -23.21 -12.22 4.29
C VAL A 158 -22.78 -12.83 2.94
N ASN A 159 -23.06 -14.10 2.72
CA ASN A 159 -22.63 -14.85 1.54
C ASN A 159 -23.67 -14.95 0.42
N ASN A 160 -24.93 -14.60 0.66
CA ASN A 160 -26.04 -14.94 -0.23
C ASN A 160 -26.54 -13.80 -1.12
N GLN A 161 -26.21 -12.54 -0.81
CA GLN A 161 -26.70 -11.39 -1.56
C GLN A 161 -25.53 -10.55 -2.10
N ILE A 162 -25.11 -10.88 -3.30
CA ILE A 162 -24.01 -10.15 -3.92
C ILE A 162 -24.46 -8.75 -4.44
N PHE A 163 -25.75 -8.50 -4.69
CA PHE A 163 -26.14 -7.31 -5.44
C PHE A 163 -27.48 -6.62 -5.07
N GLU A 164 -28.22 -7.03 -4.03
CA GLU A 164 -29.60 -6.57 -3.92
C GLU A 164 -29.84 -5.23 -3.22
N ASP A 165 -29.00 -4.73 -2.32
CA ASP A 165 -29.22 -3.39 -1.72
C ASP A 165 -27.92 -2.69 -1.32
N TYR A 166 -27.27 -2.03 -2.30
CA TYR A 166 -26.17 -1.10 -2.03
C TYR A 166 -26.62 0.20 -1.34
N ASN A 167 -27.91 0.51 -1.33
CA ASN A 167 -28.42 1.78 -0.83
C ASN A 167 -28.40 1.92 0.70
N ASP A 168 -28.36 0.80 1.41
CA ASP A 168 -28.37 0.78 2.89
C ASP A 168 -26.98 0.50 3.51
N LEU A 169 -25.94 0.39 2.67
CA LEU A 169 -24.58 0.16 3.16
C LEU A 169 -23.92 1.48 3.57
N ASP A 170 -23.57 1.58 4.84
CA ASP A 170 -22.75 2.68 5.36
C ASP A 170 -21.30 2.48 4.93
N ILE A 171 -20.99 2.90 3.70
CA ILE A 171 -19.66 2.82 3.08
C ILE A 171 -19.07 4.22 2.96
N THR A 172 -17.76 4.32 3.19
CA THR A 172 -17.08 5.62 3.22
C THR A 172 -16.62 6.08 1.83
N THR A 173 -16.21 7.34 1.75
CA THR A 173 -15.51 7.89 0.59
C THR A 173 -14.01 7.53 0.57
N GLY A 174 -13.53 6.75 1.55
CA GLY A 174 -12.11 6.39 1.69
C GLY A 174 -11.53 5.67 0.47
N ALA A 175 -12.35 4.87 -0.21
CA ALA A 175 -11.94 4.15 -1.42
C ALA A 175 -12.00 4.98 -2.72
N THR A 176 -12.19 6.32 -2.68
CA THR A 176 -12.32 7.15 -3.90
C THR A 176 -11.09 7.03 -4.79
N ASN A 177 -9.90 7.11 -4.21
CA ASN A 177 -8.65 6.98 -4.96
C ASN A 177 -8.49 5.60 -5.62
N ASP A 178 -8.89 4.54 -4.93
CA ASP A 178 -8.84 3.17 -5.45
C ASP A 178 -9.79 2.94 -6.61
N LEU A 179 -11.00 3.52 -6.51
CA LEU A 179 -11.99 3.49 -7.59
C LEU A 179 -11.50 4.26 -8.81
N GLU A 180 -10.83 5.40 -8.60
CA GLU A 180 -10.22 6.18 -9.67
C GLU A 180 -9.08 5.42 -10.35
N GLN A 181 -8.22 4.75 -9.58
CA GLN A 181 -7.19 3.86 -10.11
C GLN A 181 -7.78 2.70 -10.90
N ALA A 182 -8.79 2.01 -10.35
CA ALA A 182 -9.48 0.92 -11.01
C ALA A 182 -10.11 1.38 -12.34
N PHE A 183 -10.75 2.54 -12.35
CA PHE A 183 -11.34 3.13 -13.55
C PHE A 183 -10.29 3.45 -14.62
N ASN A 184 -9.14 4.01 -14.23
CA ASN A 184 -8.06 4.30 -15.16
C ASN A 184 -7.44 3.02 -15.74
N LEU A 185 -7.27 1.98 -14.93
CA LEU A 185 -6.80 0.66 -15.38
C LEU A 185 -7.79 0.00 -16.36
N ALA A 186 -9.09 0.16 -16.14
CA ALA A 186 -10.12 -0.43 -17.00
C ALA A 186 -10.19 0.21 -18.39
N LYS A 187 -9.58 1.38 -18.59
CA LYS A 187 -9.51 2.06 -19.89
C LYS A 187 -8.32 1.63 -20.75
N LEU A 188 -7.34 0.93 -20.19
CA LEU A 188 -6.17 0.43 -20.91
C LEU A 188 -6.51 -0.85 -21.69
#